data_a5fbb9b574dee9619abad0b4faf467ec
#
_entry.id   a5fbb9b574dee9619abad0b4faf467ec
#
_cell.length_a   1.000
_cell.length_b   1.000
_cell.length_c   1.000
_cell.angle_alpha   90.00
_cell.angle_beta   90.00
_cell.angle_gamma   90.00
#
_symmetry.space_group_name_H-M   'P 1'
#
loop_
_entity.id
_entity.type
_entity.pdbx_description
1 polymer ?
#
loop_
_entity_poly.entity_id
_entity_poly.type
_entity_poly.pdbx_seq_one_letter_code
_entity_poly.pdbx_strand_id
1 'polypeptide(L)'
;MLTTTGLYAGILALMALYLGSIPGRMRGKLKISVGDGGYPDMVLAMRRHANFIEWVPLTIVLIAMLEINGAPKMAIHGFGAALVAFRICHAVGLQKDSINVHTHHRRRRHSAAHAGGIDLADRDVFLADCVKRNS
;
A
#
# COMPACT_ATOMS: atom_id res chain seq x y z
N MET A 1 16.82 -8.48 27.32
CA MET A 1 15.39 -8.68 27.03
C MET A 1 14.88 -7.51 26.22
N LEU A 2 14.16 -7.77 25.10
CA LEU A 2 13.62 -6.74 24.20
C LEU A 2 12.28 -6.17 24.72
N THR A 3 12.27 -5.64 25.92
CA THR A 3 11.03 -5.18 26.57
C THR A 3 10.50 -3.88 25.99
N THR A 4 11.38 -2.93 25.72
CA THR A 4 11.01 -1.61 25.21
C THR A 4 10.61 -1.68 23.74
N THR A 5 11.41 -2.35 22.90
CA THR A 5 11.08 -2.57 21.49
C THR A 5 9.80 -3.39 21.35
N GLY A 6 9.59 -4.41 22.20
CA GLY A 6 8.38 -5.23 22.19
C GLY A 6 7.11 -4.44 22.42
N LEU A 7 7.13 -3.43 23.31
CA LEU A 7 6.00 -2.52 23.51
C LEU A 7 5.61 -1.79 22.21
N TYR A 8 6.58 -1.17 21.56
CA TYR A 8 6.34 -0.43 20.32
C TYR A 8 5.96 -1.35 19.16
N ALA A 9 6.57 -2.53 19.08
CA ALA A 9 6.22 -3.55 18.10
C ALA A 9 4.74 -3.98 18.25
N GLY A 10 4.26 -4.16 19.49
CA GLY A 10 2.86 -4.47 19.78
C GLY A 10 1.90 -3.37 19.30
N ILE A 11 2.20 -2.10 19.63
CA ILE A 11 1.41 -0.94 19.18
C ILE A 11 1.35 -0.89 17.64
N LEU A 12 2.50 -1.06 16.99
CA LEU A 12 2.58 -1.02 15.53
C LEU A 12 1.91 -2.24 14.86
N ALA A 13 1.92 -3.40 15.50
CA ALA A 13 1.19 -4.58 15.04
C ALA A 13 -0.33 -4.35 15.03
N LEU A 14 -0.89 -3.75 16.10
CA LEU A 14 -2.31 -3.36 16.14
C LEU A 14 -2.64 -2.35 15.04
N MET A 15 -1.75 -1.39 14.80
CA MET A 15 -1.91 -0.42 13.73
C MET A 15 -1.85 -1.08 12.34
N ALA A 16 -0.98 -2.07 12.13
CA ALA A 16 -0.91 -2.86 10.90
C ALA A 16 -2.22 -3.62 10.62
N LEU A 17 -2.76 -4.27 11.66
CA LEU A 17 -4.05 -4.97 11.57
C LEU A 17 -5.19 -4.02 11.22
N TYR A 18 -5.24 -2.85 11.85
CA TYR A 18 -6.23 -1.83 11.53
C TYR A 18 -6.13 -1.38 10.06
N LEU A 19 -4.95 -0.97 9.61
CA LEU A 19 -4.72 -0.51 8.24
C LEU A 19 -5.00 -1.60 7.20
N GLY A 20 -4.60 -2.85 7.49
CA GLY A 20 -4.86 -4.01 6.62
C GLY A 20 -6.34 -4.40 6.54
N SER A 21 -7.11 -4.16 7.61
CA SER A 21 -8.55 -4.44 7.62
C SER A 21 -9.36 -3.52 6.69
N ILE A 22 -8.85 -2.31 6.40
CA ILE A 22 -9.57 -1.33 5.56
C ILE A 22 -9.76 -1.84 4.13
N PRO A 23 -8.70 -2.19 3.37
CA PRO A 23 -8.88 -2.73 2.01
C PRO A 23 -9.65 -4.03 2.00
N GLY A 24 -9.51 -4.90 3.03
CA GLY A 24 -10.29 -6.13 3.14
C GLY A 24 -11.79 -5.87 3.22
N ARG A 25 -12.22 -4.95 4.11
CA ARG A 25 -13.63 -4.55 4.23
C ARG A 25 -14.16 -3.87 2.96
N MET A 26 -13.35 -3.04 2.31
CA MET A 26 -13.73 -2.39 1.06
C MET A 26 -13.94 -3.41 -0.06
N ARG A 27 -13.08 -4.42 -0.19
CA ARG A 27 -13.25 -5.51 -1.16
C ARG A 27 -14.57 -6.25 -0.99
N GLY A 28 -14.92 -6.58 0.25
CA GLY A 28 -16.20 -7.23 0.54
C GLY A 28 -17.41 -6.38 0.12
N LYS A 29 -17.38 -5.07 0.40
CA LYS A 29 -18.46 -4.14 0.01
C LYS A 29 -18.56 -3.93 -1.50
N LEU A 30 -17.43 -3.83 -2.19
CA LEU A 30 -17.35 -3.55 -3.62
C LEU A 30 -17.37 -4.81 -4.49
N LYS A 31 -17.42 -6.01 -3.86
CA LYS A 31 -17.34 -7.32 -4.52
C LYS A 31 -16.12 -7.47 -5.45
N ILE A 32 -14.97 -6.97 -5.01
CA ILE A 32 -13.71 -7.01 -5.74
C ILE A 32 -12.84 -8.13 -5.16
N SER A 33 -12.50 -9.13 -5.97
CA SER A 33 -11.64 -10.24 -5.53
C SER A 33 -10.16 -9.86 -5.54
N VAL A 34 -9.68 -9.19 -6.58
CA VAL A 34 -8.26 -8.85 -6.79
C VAL A 34 -8.11 -7.43 -7.34
N GLY A 35 -7.02 -6.75 -6.95
CA GLY A 35 -6.72 -5.41 -7.42
C GLY A 35 -7.54 -4.32 -6.72
N ASP A 36 -7.65 -3.19 -7.38
CA ASP A 36 -8.31 -1.98 -6.88
C ASP A 36 -9.73 -1.78 -7.45
N GLY A 37 -10.10 -2.58 -8.47
CA GLY A 37 -11.39 -2.44 -9.15
C GLY A 37 -11.60 -1.09 -9.82
N GLY A 38 -10.54 -0.27 -9.99
CA GLY A 38 -10.61 1.09 -10.51
C GLY A 38 -11.09 2.13 -9.50
N TYR A 39 -11.18 1.79 -8.20
CA TYR A 39 -11.61 2.70 -7.14
C TYR A 39 -10.41 3.42 -6.51
N PRO A 40 -10.31 4.77 -6.60
CA PRO A 40 -9.22 5.54 -6.01
C PRO A 40 -9.07 5.35 -4.50
N ASP A 41 -10.20 5.23 -3.78
CA ASP A 41 -10.20 4.99 -2.34
C ASP A 41 -9.58 3.63 -1.97
N MET A 42 -9.78 2.61 -2.81
CA MET A 42 -9.16 1.30 -2.64
C MET A 42 -7.64 1.40 -2.86
N VAL A 43 -7.21 2.08 -3.92
CA VAL A 43 -5.78 2.33 -4.17
C VAL A 43 -5.14 3.02 -2.97
N LEU A 44 -5.79 4.05 -2.42
CA LEU A 44 -5.30 4.78 -1.26
C LEU A 44 -5.16 3.87 -0.02
N ALA A 45 -6.19 3.06 0.26
CA ALA A 45 -6.17 2.13 1.40
C ALA A 45 -5.06 1.08 1.25
N MET A 46 -4.90 0.52 0.05
CA MET A 46 -3.82 -0.44 -0.26
C MET A 46 -2.44 0.20 -0.11
N ARG A 47 -2.24 1.44 -0.60
CA ARG A 47 -0.98 2.17 -0.49
C ARG A 47 -0.60 2.49 0.95
N ARG A 48 -1.56 2.89 1.79
CA ARG A 48 -1.33 3.11 3.22
C ARG A 48 -0.85 1.85 3.92
N HIS A 49 -1.51 0.73 3.67
CA HIS A 49 -1.11 -0.55 4.24
C HIS A 49 0.25 -1.02 3.70
N ALA A 50 0.47 -1.01 2.38
CA ALA A 50 1.72 -1.41 1.77
C ALA A 50 2.92 -0.62 2.32
N ASN A 51 2.84 0.70 2.34
CA ASN A 51 3.90 1.54 2.90
C ASN A 51 4.19 1.23 4.37
N PHE A 52 3.15 0.91 5.15
CA PHE A 52 3.32 0.55 6.54
C PHE A 52 4.13 -0.74 6.70
N ILE A 53 3.74 -1.81 5.99
CA ILE A 53 4.39 -3.12 6.09
C ILE A 53 5.79 -3.17 5.44
N GLU A 54 6.10 -2.27 4.53
CA GLU A 54 7.43 -2.13 3.93
C GLU A 54 8.45 -1.55 4.92
N TRP A 55 8.09 -0.51 5.63
CA TRP A 55 9.05 0.26 6.44
C TRP A 55 9.09 -0.13 7.91
N VAL A 56 7.96 -0.49 8.51
CA VAL A 56 7.87 -0.73 9.95
C VAL A 56 8.69 -1.95 10.40
N PRO A 57 8.63 -3.12 9.73
CA PRO A 57 9.39 -4.28 10.18
C PRO A 57 10.90 -4.02 10.18
N LEU A 58 11.42 -3.38 9.14
CA LEU A 58 12.84 -3.05 9.05
C LEU A 58 13.27 -2.11 10.17
N THR A 59 12.48 -1.06 10.41
CA THR A 59 12.79 -0.07 11.46
C THR A 59 12.71 -0.70 12.85
N ILE A 60 11.74 -1.57 13.13
CA ILE A 60 11.65 -2.29 14.41
C ILE A 60 12.84 -3.20 14.62
N VAL A 61 13.31 -3.91 13.60
CA VAL A 61 14.51 -4.74 13.68
C VAL A 61 15.73 -3.89 14.05
N LEU A 62 15.90 -2.72 13.43
CA LEU A 62 17.00 -1.81 13.76
C LEU A 62 16.93 -1.32 15.21
N ILE A 63 15.74 -0.94 15.71
CA ILE A 63 15.54 -0.54 17.11
C ILE A 63 15.83 -1.71 18.06
N ALA A 64 15.41 -2.94 17.69
CA ALA A 64 15.71 -4.14 18.48
C ALA A 64 17.22 -4.42 18.55
N MET A 65 17.94 -4.24 17.48
CA MET A 65 19.39 -4.36 17.46
C MET A 65 20.08 -3.35 18.37
N LEU A 66 19.59 -2.10 18.40
CA LEU A 66 20.10 -1.09 19.34
C LEU A 66 19.84 -1.50 20.80
N GLU A 67 18.65 -2.01 21.11
CA GLU A 67 18.31 -2.47 22.47
C GLU A 67 19.18 -3.65 22.90
N ILE A 68 19.44 -4.62 22.01
CA ILE A 68 20.33 -5.78 22.27
C ILE A 68 21.78 -5.32 22.53
N ASN A 69 22.25 -4.32 21.78
CA ASN A 69 23.60 -3.76 21.94
C ASN A 69 23.73 -2.83 23.16
N GLY A 70 22.71 -2.75 24.04
CA GLY A 70 22.81 -2.03 25.30
C GLY A 70 22.58 -0.51 25.16
N ALA A 71 21.96 -0.04 24.11
CA ALA A 71 21.60 1.37 23.97
C ALA A 71 20.73 1.83 25.15
N PRO A 72 20.86 3.10 25.60
CA PRO A 72 20.09 3.62 26.74
C PRO A 72 18.59 3.53 26.46
N LYS A 73 17.81 3.08 27.45
CA LYS A 73 16.33 2.90 27.31
C LYS A 73 15.62 4.16 26.81
N MET A 74 16.09 5.33 27.22
CA MET A 74 15.55 6.61 26.75
C MET A 74 15.69 6.79 25.24
N ALA A 75 16.79 6.35 24.65
CA ALA A 75 16.97 6.40 23.19
C ALA A 75 15.99 5.44 22.47
N ILE A 76 15.82 4.23 23.00
CA ILE A 76 14.88 3.25 22.44
C ILE A 76 13.44 3.76 22.52
N HIS A 77 13.04 4.38 23.66
CA HIS A 77 11.75 5.04 23.78
C HIS A 77 11.60 6.21 22.79
N GLY A 78 12.64 7.01 22.60
CA GLY A 78 12.64 8.11 21.64
C GLY A 78 12.40 7.63 20.20
N PHE A 79 13.15 6.63 19.75
CA PHE A 79 13.00 6.06 18.41
C PHE A 79 11.65 5.36 18.21
N GLY A 80 11.20 4.59 19.20
CA GLY A 80 9.90 3.89 19.14
C GLY A 80 8.74 4.88 19.08
N ALA A 81 8.73 5.90 19.93
CA ALA A 81 7.70 6.93 19.95
C ALA A 81 7.70 7.75 18.64
N ALA A 82 8.88 8.15 18.15
CA ALA A 82 9.02 8.86 16.88
C ALA A 82 8.49 8.02 15.71
N LEU A 83 8.80 6.72 15.68
CA LEU A 83 8.30 5.81 14.66
C LEU A 83 6.75 5.75 14.68
N VAL A 84 6.13 5.55 15.85
CA VAL A 84 4.67 5.50 15.97
C VAL A 84 4.05 6.83 15.53
N ALA A 85 4.56 7.96 16.00
CA ALA A 85 4.06 9.28 15.63
C ALA A 85 4.14 9.51 14.10
N PHE A 86 5.29 9.20 13.50
CA PHE A 86 5.48 9.31 12.05
C PHE A 86 4.53 8.43 11.27
N ARG A 87 4.26 7.20 11.73
CA ARG A 87 3.31 6.29 11.07
C ARG A 87 1.88 6.79 11.16
N ILE A 88 1.47 7.37 12.27
CA ILE A 88 0.16 8.01 12.42
C ILE A 88 0.03 9.19 11.45
N CYS A 89 1.00 10.12 11.48
CA CYS A 89 1.01 11.27 10.57
C CYS A 89 0.96 10.85 9.10
N HIS A 90 1.73 9.83 8.72
CA HIS A 90 1.73 9.31 7.36
C HIS A 90 0.39 8.66 6.96
N ALA A 91 -0.21 7.88 7.86
CA ALA A 91 -1.50 7.23 7.59
C ALA A 91 -2.63 8.25 7.40
N VAL A 92 -2.58 9.38 8.12
CA VAL A 92 -3.56 10.47 8.01
C VAL A 92 -3.23 11.41 6.85
N GLY A 93 -1.93 11.68 6.62
CA GLY A 93 -1.46 12.67 5.65
C GLY A 93 -1.57 12.25 4.17
N LEU A 94 -1.72 10.95 3.88
CA LEU A 94 -2.00 10.48 2.52
C LEU A 94 -3.44 10.87 2.12
N GLN A 95 -3.56 11.96 1.38
CA GLN A 95 -4.84 12.48 0.90
C GLN A 95 -5.17 12.01 -0.52
N LYS A 96 -6.47 12.03 -0.86
CA LYS A 96 -7.00 11.60 -2.16
C LYS A 96 -6.44 12.38 -3.35
N ASP A 97 -6.09 13.63 -3.15
CA ASP A 97 -5.74 14.54 -4.24
C ASP A 97 -4.41 14.23 -4.93
N SER A 98 -3.47 13.58 -4.23
CA SER A 98 -2.18 13.17 -4.81
C SER A 98 -2.30 11.99 -5.79
N ILE A 99 -3.44 11.28 -5.80
CA ILE A 99 -3.67 10.08 -6.64
C ILE A 99 -4.39 10.42 -7.95
N ASN A 100 -5.05 11.58 -8.03
CA ASN A 100 -5.88 11.97 -9.17
C ASN A 100 -5.10 12.18 -10.49
N VAL A 101 -3.79 12.35 -10.46
CA VAL A 101 -2.99 12.60 -11.67
C VAL A 101 -2.93 11.37 -12.59
N HIS A 102 -3.04 10.14 -12.04
CA HIS A 102 -2.92 8.92 -12.84
C HIS A 102 -4.25 8.31 -13.30
N THR A 103 -5.37 8.63 -12.63
CA THR A 103 -6.67 8.01 -12.92
C THR A 103 -7.42 8.66 -14.08
N HIS A 104 -7.16 9.93 -14.40
CA HIS A 104 -7.79 10.62 -15.56
C HIS A 104 -7.41 9.99 -16.90
N HIS A 105 -6.22 9.41 -17.03
CA HIS A 105 -5.81 8.77 -18.28
C HIS A 105 -6.46 7.39 -18.48
N ARG A 106 -6.79 6.67 -17.40
CA ARG A 106 -7.38 5.33 -17.48
C ARG A 106 -8.90 5.36 -17.72
N ARG A 107 -9.62 6.31 -17.12
CA ARG A 107 -11.07 6.46 -17.35
C ARG A 107 -11.42 6.79 -18.79
N ARG A 108 -10.60 7.57 -19.50
CA ARG A 108 -10.83 7.84 -20.92
C ARG A 108 -10.69 6.61 -21.81
N ARG A 109 -9.84 5.64 -21.46
CA ARG A 109 -9.68 4.40 -22.26
C ARG A 109 -10.82 3.41 -22.04
N HIS A 110 -11.34 3.27 -20.82
CA HIS A 110 -12.47 2.36 -20.55
C HIS A 110 -13.82 2.90 -21.04
N SER A 111 -14.01 4.21 -21.04
CA SER A 111 -15.25 4.79 -21.60
C SER A 111 -15.31 4.71 -23.13
N ALA A 112 -14.16 4.71 -23.80
CA ALA A 112 -14.09 4.51 -25.24
C ALA A 112 -14.29 3.04 -25.64
N ALA A 113 -13.90 2.10 -24.78
CA ALA A 113 -14.04 0.66 -25.08
C ALA A 113 -15.47 0.13 -24.90
N HIS A 114 -16.34 0.84 -24.15
CA HIS A 114 -17.75 0.45 -23.99
C HIS A 114 -18.71 1.11 -25.01
N ALA A 115 -18.23 2.08 -25.78
CA ALA A 115 -19.04 2.78 -26.77
C ALA A 115 -18.82 2.28 -28.22
N GLY A 116 -17.87 1.37 -28.45
CA GLY A 116 -17.60 0.80 -29.75
C GLY A 116 -17.64 -0.73 -29.69
N GLY A 117 -18.49 -1.33 -30.51
CA GLY A 117 -18.55 -2.79 -30.68
C GLY A 117 -17.17 -3.36 -30.98
N ILE A 118 -16.99 -4.63 -30.63
CA ILE A 118 -15.77 -5.42 -30.79
C ILE A 118 -15.22 -5.22 -32.20
N ASP A 119 -14.21 -4.37 -32.34
CA ASP A 119 -13.53 -4.17 -33.60
C ASP A 119 -12.58 -5.36 -33.83
N LEU A 120 -12.93 -6.20 -34.82
CA LEU A 120 -12.14 -7.36 -35.22
C LEU A 120 -10.72 -7.00 -35.69
N ALA A 121 -10.47 -5.72 -36.00
CA ALA A 121 -9.16 -5.19 -36.36
C ALA A 121 -8.14 -5.18 -35.21
N ASP A 122 -8.59 -5.14 -33.95
CA ASP A 122 -7.70 -5.11 -32.77
C ASP A 122 -7.10 -6.50 -32.43
N ARG A 123 -7.70 -7.59 -32.95
CA ARG A 123 -7.15 -8.95 -32.78
C ARG A 123 -5.92 -9.18 -33.64
N ASP A 124 -5.88 -8.59 -34.82
CA ASP A 124 -4.78 -8.79 -35.78
C ASP A 124 -3.53 -8.03 -35.36
N VAL A 125 -3.68 -6.86 -34.73
CA VAL A 125 -2.58 -6.08 -34.15
C VAL A 125 -1.96 -6.80 -32.95
N PHE A 126 -2.79 -7.42 -32.08
CA PHE A 126 -2.30 -8.16 -30.93
C PHE A 126 -1.53 -9.43 -31.32
N LEU A 127 -2.00 -10.15 -32.36
CA LEU A 127 -1.33 -11.35 -32.88
C LEU A 127 -0.01 -10.99 -33.60
N ALA A 128 0.02 -9.89 -34.35
CA ALA A 128 1.24 -9.41 -35.01
C ALA A 128 2.34 -9.02 -34.02
N ASP A 129 1.99 -8.40 -32.89
CA ASP A 129 2.94 -8.01 -31.86
C ASP A 129 3.47 -9.22 -31.04
N CYS A 130 2.64 -10.26 -30.87
CA CYS A 130 3.07 -11.50 -30.23
C CYS A 130 4.05 -12.31 -31.08
N VAL A 131 3.86 -12.33 -32.41
CA VAL A 131 4.76 -13.03 -33.35
C VAL A 131 6.10 -12.32 -33.49
N LYS A 132 6.11 -10.98 -33.45
CA LYS A 132 7.33 -10.16 -33.57
C LYS A 132 8.25 -10.22 -32.35
N ARG A 133 7.72 -10.64 -31.20
CA ARG A 133 8.50 -10.77 -29.93
C ARG A 133 9.16 -12.14 -29.75
N ASN A 134 8.84 -13.12 -30.61
CA ASN A 134 9.36 -14.50 -30.57
C ASN A 134 10.24 -14.86 -31.76
N SER A 135 10.64 -13.91 -32.58
CA SER A 135 11.65 -14.03 -33.64
C SER A 135 12.90 -13.23 -33.28
#